data_1d7b495b8b0c7b6c2270970cfb04c692
#
_entry.id   1d7b495b8b0c7b6c2270970cfb04c692
#
_cell.length_a   1.000
_cell.length_b   1.000
_cell.length_c   1.000
_cell.angle_alpha   90.00
_cell.angle_beta   90.00
_cell.angle_gamma   90.00
#
_symmetry.space_group_name_H-M   'P 1'
#
loop_
_entity.id
_entity.type
_entity.pdbx_description
1 polymer ?
#
loop_
_entity_poly.entity_id
_entity_poly.type
_entity_poly.pdbx_seq_one_letter_code
_entity_poly.pdbx_strand_id
1 'polypeptide(L)'
;RGEIEALALTKTLQADALIIDERTTRMLIEEPQNLLKLLEFRTGKKIKFDQRKVFEVQKIAGRMGILRSSEIIAIAYEKNCFVNELEHTKASLKAALFSVKYAGCAVTEKEIEEYLKGIR
;
A
#
# COMPACT_ATOMS: atom_id res chain seq x y z
N ARG A 1 -5.55 6.81 -11.79
CA ARG A 1 -6.31 8.05 -11.77
C ARG A 1 -7.16 8.20 -10.51
N GLY A 2 -7.96 7.17 -10.18
CA GLY A 2 -8.77 7.18 -8.97
C GLY A 2 -7.97 7.32 -7.69
N GLU A 3 -6.76 6.76 -7.63
CA GLU A 3 -5.87 6.83 -6.47
C GLU A 3 -5.39 8.26 -6.21
N ILE A 4 -5.11 9.02 -7.27
CA ILE A 4 -4.69 10.43 -7.14
C ILE A 4 -5.86 11.29 -6.65
N GLU A 5 -7.05 11.04 -7.17
CA GLU A 5 -8.27 11.70 -6.71
C GLU A 5 -8.57 11.37 -5.24
N ALA A 6 -8.39 10.11 -4.83
CA ALA A 6 -8.53 9.69 -3.45
C ALA A 6 -7.50 10.39 -2.54
N LEU A 7 -6.25 10.52 -2.99
CA LEU A 7 -5.22 11.24 -2.24
C LEU A 7 -5.61 12.72 -2.04
N ALA A 8 -6.12 13.38 -3.07
CA ALA A 8 -6.59 14.76 -2.97
C ALA A 8 -7.77 14.89 -1.99
N LEU A 9 -8.69 13.93 -2.02
CA LEU A 9 -9.85 13.90 -1.12
C LEU A 9 -9.44 13.71 0.34
N THR A 10 -8.41 12.90 0.62
CA THR A 10 -7.92 12.72 2.00
C THR A 10 -7.44 14.02 2.63
N LYS A 11 -6.85 14.90 1.84
CA LYS A 11 -6.45 16.23 2.30
C LYS A 11 -7.68 17.05 2.72
N THR A 12 -8.72 17.06 1.90
CA THR A 12 -9.96 17.78 2.16
C THR A 12 -10.69 17.24 3.40
N LEU A 13 -10.71 15.91 3.55
CA LEU A 13 -11.39 15.23 4.66
C LEU A 13 -10.54 15.16 5.93
N GLN A 14 -9.29 15.56 5.88
CA GLN A 14 -8.34 15.43 7.00
C GLN A 14 -8.25 13.99 7.52
N ALA A 15 -8.18 13.02 6.61
CA ALA A 15 -8.11 11.61 6.96
C ALA A 15 -6.80 11.27 7.68
N ASP A 16 -6.86 10.29 8.59
CA ASP A 16 -5.68 9.83 9.33
C ASP A 16 -4.81 8.89 8.50
N ALA A 17 -5.42 8.16 7.58
CA ALA A 17 -4.73 7.20 6.73
C ALA A 17 -5.46 7.03 5.40
N LEU A 18 -4.73 6.57 4.40
CA LEU A 18 -5.27 6.17 3.10
C LEU A 18 -4.80 4.76 2.77
N ILE A 19 -5.73 3.92 2.35
CA ILE A 19 -5.40 2.55 1.94
C ILE A 19 -5.21 2.54 0.43
N ILE A 20 -4.00 2.20 -0.01
CA ILE A 20 -3.64 2.12 -1.42
C ILE A 20 -2.97 0.77 -1.68
N ASP A 21 -3.60 -0.05 -2.51
CA ASP A 21 -3.08 -1.35 -2.91
C ASP A 21 -2.24 -1.29 -4.18
N GLU A 22 -2.43 -0.25 -4.99
CA GLU A 22 -1.77 -0.09 -6.27
C GLU A 22 -0.31 0.36 -6.09
N ARG A 23 0.61 -0.34 -6.74
CA ARG A 23 2.05 -0.18 -6.53
C ARG A 23 2.60 1.16 -7.04
N THR A 24 2.17 1.59 -8.22
CA THR A 24 2.77 2.79 -8.85
C THR A 24 2.45 4.06 -8.06
N THR A 25 1.25 4.17 -7.52
CA THR A 25 0.87 5.30 -6.66
C THR A 25 1.69 5.32 -5.37
N ARG A 26 1.92 4.15 -4.76
CA ARG A 26 2.78 4.05 -3.59
C ARG A 26 4.22 4.45 -3.91
N MET A 27 4.76 3.99 -5.04
CA MET A 27 6.10 4.37 -5.47
C MET A 27 6.24 5.88 -5.70
N LEU A 28 5.20 6.51 -6.27
CA LEU A 28 5.19 7.96 -6.46
C LEU A 28 5.39 8.72 -5.15
N ILE A 29 4.80 8.22 -4.08
CA ILE A 29 4.86 8.83 -2.76
C ILE A 29 6.17 8.47 -2.04
N GLU A 30 6.50 7.18 -2.00
CA GLU A 30 7.59 6.65 -1.17
C GLU A 30 8.94 6.63 -1.90
N GLU A 31 8.93 6.33 -3.19
CA GLU A 31 10.13 6.08 -3.99
C GLU A 31 10.01 6.67 -5.41
N PRO A 32 9.82 8.00 -5.56
CA PRO A 32 9.54 8.58 -6.89
C PRO A 32 10.65 8.35 -7.91
N GLN A 33 11.91 8.28 -7.48
CA GLN A 33 13.03 8.03 -8.38
C GLN A 33 13.02 6.59 -8.92
N ASN A 34 12.61 5.64 -8.11
CA ASN A 34 12.46 4.24 -8.54
C ASN A 34 11.30 4.09 -9.51
N LEU A 35 10.21 4.81 -9.29
CA LEU A 35 9.10 4.86 -10.22
C LEU A 35 9.53 5.44 -11.58
N LEU A 36 10.30 6.53 -11.55
CA LEU A 36 10.85 7.15 -12.77
C LEU A 36 11.65 6.13 -13.59
N LYS A 37 12.59 5.43 -12.94
CA LYS A 37 13.40 4.40 -13.58
C LYS A 37 12.57 3.28 -14.17
N LEU A 38 11.56 2.82 -13.43
CA LEU A 38 10.64 1.77 -13.89
C LEU A 38 9.87 2.20 -15.14
N LEU A 39 9.35 3.41 -15.15
CA LEU A 39 8.59 3.95 -16.28
C LEU A 39 9.50 4.17 -17.51
N GLU A 40 10.71 4.67 -17.30
CA GLU A 40 11.69 4.81 -18.39
C GLU A 40 12.06 3.47 -18.99
N PHE A 41 12.27 2.45 -18.16
CA PHE A 41 12.54 1.10 -18.60
C PHE A 41 11.39 0.51 -19.43
N ARG A 42 10.15 0.66 -18.95
CA ARG A 42 8.96 0.14 -19.63
C ARG A 42 8.64 0.83 -20.94
N THR A 43 8.84 2.12 -21.01
CA THR A 43 8.49 2.92 -22.20
C THR A 43 9.64 3.10 -23.18
N GLY A 44 10.89 2.85 -22.75
CA GLY A 44 12.07 3.14 -23.53
C GLY A 44 12.33 4.62 -23.77
N LYS A 45 11.65 5.50 -23.04
CA LYS A 45 11.73 6.95 -23.20
C LYS A 45 12.21 7.57 -21.91
N LYS A 46 12.94 8.69 -22.01
CA LYS A 46 13.25 9.52 -20.84
C LYS A 46 11.99 10.26 -20.37
N ILE A 47 11.76 10.22 -19.07
CA ILE A 47 10.60 10.83 -18.43
C ILE A 47 11.11 11.88 -17.44
N LYS A 48 10.49 13.04 -17.45
CA LYS A 48 10.74 14.08 -16.45
C LYS A 48 9.57 14.13 -15.47
N PHE A 49 9.88 14.08 -14.18
CA PHE A 49 8.91 14.40 -13.15
C PHE A 49 8.89 15.91 -12.92
N ASP A 50 7.71 16.46 -12.71
CA ASP A 50 7.56 17.77 -12.14
C ASP A 50 7.86 17.66 -10.64
N GLN A 51 9.09 18.00 -10.25
CA GLN A 51 9.57 17.86 -8.88
C GLN A 51 8.72 18.62 -7.86
N ARG A 52 8.15 19.73 -8.25
CA ARG A 52 7.27 20.52 -7.39
C ARG A 52 5.98 19.77 -7.07
N LYS A 53 5.36 19.17 -8.08
CA LYS A 53 4.13 18.39 -7.91
C LYS A 53 4.38 17.11 -7.12
N VAL A 54 5.48 16.43 -7.38
CA VAL A 54 5.88 15.25 -6.59
C VAL A 54 6.06 15.62 -5.12
N PHE A 55 6.75 16.72 -4.84
CA PHE A 55 6.94 17.22 -3.49
C PHE A 55 5.61 17.53 -2.78
N GLU A 56 4.67 18.16 -3.49
CA GLU A 56 3.33 18.43 -2.94
C GLU A 56 2.59 17.15 -2.57
N VAL A 57 2.63 16.13 -3.44
CA VAL A 57 2.03 14.81 -3.18
C VAL A 57 2.66 14.17 -1.96
N GLN A 58 3.98 14.17 -1.87
CA GLN A 58 4.71 13.61 -0.72
C GLN A 58 4.38 14.37 0.58
N LYS A 59 4.20 15.67 0.51
CA LYS A 59 3.83 16.50 1.68
C LYS A 59 2.44 16.16 2.18
N ILE A 60 1.48 15.94 1.30
CA ILE A 60 0.13 15.50 1.67
C ILE A 60 0.18 14.12 2.32
N ALA A 61 0.88 13.18 1.70
CA ALA A 61 1.02 11.82 2.20
C ALA A 61 1.78 11.75 3.53
N GLY A 62 2.74 12.64 3.76
CA GLY A 62 3.52 12.69 5.00
C GLY A 62 2.72 13.08 6.24
N ARG A 63 1.51 13.63 6.06
CA ARG A 63 0.61 14.01 7.16
C ARG A 63 -0.33 12.89 7.58
N MET A 64 -0.36 11.78 6.84
CA MET A 64 -1.22 10.64 7.11
C MET A 64 -0.49 9.34 6.81
N GLY A 65 -0.99 8.23 7.34
CA GLY A 65 -0.46 6.92 7.02
C GLY A 65 -0.90 6.46 5.62
N ILE A 66 0.01 5.84 4.87
CA ILE A 66 -0.32 5.13 3.65
C ILE A 66 -0.19 3.64 3.94
N LEU A 67 -1.29 2.92 3.81
CA LEU A 67 -1.36 1.50 4.16
C LEU A 67 -1.86 0.69 2.97
N ARG A 68 -1.42 -0.56 2.90
CA ARG A 68 -1.99 -1.56 1.98
C ARG A 68 -3.07 -2.36 2.72
N SER A 69 -3.98 -2.99 1.98
CA SER A 69 -4.97 -3.90 2.58
C SER A 69 -4.30 -5.02 3.37
N SER A 70 -3.15 -5.54 2.91
CA SER A 70 -2.38 -6.54 3.63
C SER A 70 -1.91 -6.07 5.01
N GLU A 71 -1.52 -4.81 5.14
CA GLU A 71 -1.11 -4.23 6.42
C GLU A 71 -2.29 -4.08 7.38
N ILE A 72 -3.46 -3.72 6.88
CA ILE A 72 -4.69 -3.66 7.69
C ILE A 72 -5.07 -5.04 8.22
N ILE A 73 -4.98 -6.07 7.38
CA ILE A 73 -5.24 -7.45 7.79
C ILE A 73 -4.25 -7.88 8.89
N ALA A 74 -2.98 -7.58 8.72
CA ALA A 74 -1.96 -7.90 9.71
C ALA A 74 -2.23 -7.22 11.06
N ILE A 75 -2.57 -5.92 11.04
CA ILE A 75 -2.93 -5.17 12.24
C ILE A 75 -4.17 -5.75 12.90
N ALA A 76 -5.20 -6.08 12.13
CA ALA A 76 -6.42 -6.68 12.64
C ALA A 76 -6.16 -8.03 13.34
N TYR A 77 -5.29 -8.84 12.77
CA TYR A 77 -4.87 -10.09 13.40
C TYR A 77 -4.16 -9.85 14.74
N GLU A 78 -3.18 -8.94 14.75
CA GLU A 78 -2.43 -8.61 15.96
C GLU A 78 -3.31 -8.05 17.09
N LYS A 79 -4.38 -7.37 16.73
CA LYS A 79 -5.34 -6.79 17.68
C LYS A 79 -6.51 -7.71 18.00
N ASN A 80 -6.45 -8.99 17.63
CA ASN A 80 -7.50 -9.99 17.85
C ASN A 80 -8.86 -9.62 17.23
N CYS A 81 -8.86 -8.90 16.11
CA CYS A 81 -10.10 -8.50 15.44
C CYS A 81 -10.71 -9.62 14.57
N PHE A 82 -10.06 -10.77 14.45
CA PHE A 82 -10.56 -11.89 13.64
C PHE A 82 -11.65 -12.71 14.34
N VAL A 83 -11.78 -12.59 15.64
CA VAL A 83 -12.59 -13.51 16.48
C VAL A 83 -14.06 -13.64 16.10
N ASN A 84 -14.64 -12.64 15.45
CA ASN A 84 -16.06 -12.65 15.09
C ASN A 84 -16.33 -13.07 13.64
N GLU A 85 -15.36 -12.86 12.75
CA GLU A 85 -15.53 -13.06 11.32
C GLU A 85 -14.72 -14.25 10.80
N LEU A 86 -13.56 -14.48 11.38
CA LEU A 86 -12.63 -15.54 11.00
C LEU A 86 -12.05 -16.18 12.27
N GLU A 87 -11.61 -17.43 12.14
CA GLU A 87 -10.84 -18.03 13.21
C GLU A 87 -9.52 -17.28 13.40
N HIS A 88 -9.15 -17.01 14.64
CA HIS A 88 -7.88 -16.34 14.96
C HIS A 88 -6.72 -17.35 14.89
N THR A 89 -6.40 -17.78 13.69
CA THR A 89 -5.34 -18.74 13.40
C THR A 89 -4.38 -18.20 12.35
N LYS A 90 -3.16 -18.72 12.37
CA LYS A 90 -2.16 -18.41 11.36
C LYS A 90 -2.61 -18.81 9.95
N ALA A 91 -3.35 -19.92 9.84
CA ALA A 91 -3.91 -20.37 8.58
C ALA A 91 -4.96 -19.38 8.02
N SER A 92 -5.83 -18.86 8.87
CA SER A 92 -6.80 -17.83 8.49
C SER A 92 -6.11 -16.53 8.05
N LEU A 93 -5.09 -16.12 8.78
CA LEU A 93 -4.29 -14.94 8.41
C LEU A 93 -3.61 -15.13 7.04
N LYS A 94 -3.00 -16.29 6.82
CA LYS A 94 -2.37 -16.62 5.53
C LYS A 94 -3.38 -16.54 4.39
N ALA A 95 -4.54 -17.15 4.58
CA ALA A 95 -5.62 -17.13 3.57
C ALA A 95 -6.08 -15.70 3.25
N ALA A 96 -6.27 -14.87 4.28
CA ALA A 96 -6.68 -13.48 4.09
C ALA A 96 -5.62 -12.66 3.34
N LEU A 97 -4.35 -12.83 3.67
CA LEU A 97 -3.25 -12.12 3.01
C LEU A 97 -3.13 -12.50 1.53
N PHE A 98 -3.24 -13.80 1.21
CA PHE A 98 -3.22 -14.26 -0.18
C PHE A 98 -4.47 -13.80 -0.94
N SER A 99 -5.62 -13.73 -0.28
CA SER A 99 -6.86 -13.22 -0.90
C SER A 99 -6.70 -11.79 -1.39
N VAL A 100 -6.16 -10.89 -0.57
CA VAL A 100 -5.94 -9.50 -0.99
C VAL A 100 -4.84 -9.39 -2.03
N LYS A 101 -3.82 -10.24 -1.97
CA LYS A 101 -2.78 -10.30 -3.00
C LYS A 101 -3.38 -10.61 -4.36
N TYR A 102 -4.21 -11.64 -4.45
CA TYR A 102 -4.87 -12.02 -5.70
C TYR A 102 -5.95 -11.03 -6.14
N ALA A 103 -6.49 -10.25 -5.22
CA ALA A 103 -7.43 -9.17 -5.52
C ALA A 103 -6.73 -7.89 -6.03
N GLY A 104 -5.41 -7.84 -6.05
CA GLY A 104 -4.63 -6.74 -6.61
C GLY A 104 -3.77 -5.96 -5.63
N CYS A 105 -3.73 -6.34 -4.35
CA CYS A 105 -2.84 -5.69 -3.39
C CYS A 105 -1.38 -5.94 -3.77
N ALA A 106 -0.58 -4.88 -3.78
CA ALA A 106 0.85 -4.92 -4.11
C ALA A 106 1.68 -5.49 -2.96
N VAL A 107 1.42 -6.74 -2.58
CA VAL A 107 2.17 -7.50 -1.59
C VAL A 107 2.76 -8.74 -2.26
N THR A 108 4.01 -9.06 -1.95
CA THR A 108 4.67 -10.24 -2.51
C THR A 108 4.44 -11.46 -1.63
N GLU A 109 4.50 -12.64 -2.25
CA GLU A 109 4.45 -13.91 -1.53
C GLU A 109 5.54 -14.00 -0.46
N LYS A 110 6.73 -13.52 -0.79
CA LYS A 110 7.86 -13.48 0.14
C LYS A 110 7.56 -12.62 1.37
N GLU A 111 6.98 -11.44 1.17
CA GLU A 111 6.57 -10.59 2.30
C GLU A 111 5.56 -11.29 3.21
N ILE A 112 4.59 -11.99 2.62
CA ILE A 112 3.58 -12.76 3.37
C ILE A 112 4.26 -13.86 4.19
N GLU A 113 5.14 -14.65 3.58
CA GLU A 113 5.83 -15.74 4.27
C GLU A 113 6.75 -15.22 5.39
N GLU A 114 7.46 -14.13 5.16
CA GLU A 114 8.30 -13.50 6.20
C GLU A 114 7.46 -13.00 7.37
N TYR A 115 6.32 -12.38 7.09
CA TYR A 115 5.40 -11.94 8.14
C TYR A 115 4.89 -13.09 8.98
N LEU A 116 4.45 -14.17 8.33
CA LEU A 116 3.94 -15.37 9.01
C LEU A 116 4.98 -16.05 9.88
N LYS A 117 6.26 -16.03 9.48
CA LYS A 117 7.36 -16.58 10.29
C LYS A 117 7.58 -15.80 11.58
N GLY A 118 7.32 -14.49 11.59
CA GLY A 118 7.45 -13.65 12.76
C GLY A 118 6.33 -13.81 13.79
N ILE A 119 5.27 -14.53 13.45
CA ILE A 119 4.12 -14.72 14.33
C ILE A 119 4.31 -16.01 15.16
N ARG A 120 4.09 -15.90 16.44
CA ARG A 120 4.17 -17.01 17.39
C ARG A 120 2.87 -17.81 17.48
#